data_1fea61c07fd6fe75a940220a0d88108e
#
_entry.id   1fea61c07fd6fe75a940220a0d88108e
#
_cell.length_a   1.000
_cell.length_b   1.000
_cell.length_c   1.000
_cell.angle_alpha   90.00
_cell.angle_beta   90.00
_cell.angle_gamma   90.00
#
_symmetry.space_group_name_H-M   'P 1'
#
loop_
_entity.id
_entity.type
_entity.pdbx_description
1 polymer ?
#
loop_
_entity_poly.entity_id
_entity_poly.type
_entity_poly.pdbx_seq_one_letter_code
_entity_poly.pdbx_strand_id
1 'polypeptide(L)'
;DNERLLRRLRFLAAAYGPPWPDLSDAALLASLEDWLMPYLPGVTGLAQITPGQISEALRSLVPHAAANRLEALAPSHYEAPTGSRVPIRYEADHPVLAIRVQELFGLSQHPTIADGRLKLTVELLSPAHRPIQITRDLPGFWAGSWSDVRADLRGRYPRHAWPEDPANAHPTARAK
;
A
#
# COMPACT_ATOMS: atom_id res chain seq x y z
N ASP A 1 11.05 -7.36 -3.21
CA ASP A 1 11.38 -7.04 -1.84
C ASP A 1 10.62 -7.97 -0.88
N ASN A 2 11.37 -8.88 -0.22
CA ASN A 2 10.82 -9.95 0.63
C ASN A 2 10.15 -9.42 1.89
N GLU A 3 10.64 -8.33 2.46
CA GLU A 3 10.03 -7.71 3.63
C GLU A 3 8.64 -7.16 3.30
N ARG A 4 8.48 -6.51 2.17
CA ARG A 4 7.17 -6.01 1.71
C ARG A 4 6.20 -7.15 1.43
N LEU A 5 6.67 -8.22 0.80
CA LEU A 5 5.85 -9.42 0.58
C LEU A 5 5.39 -10.02 1.91
N LEU A 6 6.30 -10.18 2.86
CA LEU A 6 6.01 -10.72 4.18
C LEU A 6 4.98 -9.88 4.94
N ARG A 7 5.10 -8.56 4.91
CA ARG A 7 4.13 -7.63 5.53
C ARG A 7 2.74 -7.76 4.91
N ARG A 8 2.64 -7.88 3.59
CA ARG A 8 1.36 -8.11 2.89
C ARG A 8 0.72 -9.44 3.32
N LEU A 9 1.49 -10.50 3.38
CA LEU A 9 1.01 -11.82 3.79
C LEU A 9 0.57 -11.83 5.25
N ARG A 10 1.33 -11.21 6.14
CA ARG A 10 0.97 -11.04 7.56
C ARG A 10 -0.32 -10.25 7.74
N PHE A 11 -0.47 -9.18 6.96
CA PHE A 11 -1.71 -8.40 6.94
C PHE A 11 -2.91 -9.26 6.55
N LEU A 12 -2.79 -10.09 5.51
CA LEU A 12 -3.86 -10.98 5.07
C LEU A 12 -4.18 -12.05 6.10
N ALA A 13 -3.18 -12.63 6.74
CA ALA A 13 -3.38 -13.60 7.82
C ALA A 13 -4.15 -12.99 9.01
N ALA A 14 -3.81 -11.76 9.39
CA ALA A 14 -4.50 -11.04 10.46
C ALA A 14 -5.94 -10.63 10.08
N ALA A 15 -6.16 -10.18 8.84
CA ALA A 15 -7.45 -9.69 8.37
C ALA A 15 -8.45 -10.81 8.03
N TYR A 16 -7.97 -11.92 7.49
CA TYR A 16 -8.82 -12.98 6.95
C TYR A 16 -8.65 -14.34 7.66
N GLY A 17 -7.53 -14.57 8.35
CA GLY A 17 -7.22 -15.90 8.90
C GLY A 17 -6.97 -16.94 7.81
N PRO A 18 -7.23 -18.22 8.08
CA PRO A 18 -7.05 -19.29 7.09
C PRO A 18 -7.80 -18.99 5.77
N PRO A 19 -7.25 -19.32 4.61
CA PRO A 19 -6.06 -20.14 4.38
C PRO A 19 -4.70 -19.41 4.43
N TRP A 20 -4.68 -18.12 4.82
CA TRP A 20 -3.44 -17.37 4.97
C TRP A 20 -2.66 -17.90 6.18
N PRO A 21 -1.38 -18.33 6.01
CA PRO A 21 -0.63 -18.94 7.09
C PRO A 21 -0.18 -17.92 8.15
N ASP A 22 0.08 -18.42 9.36
CA ASP A 22 0.80 -17.66 10.37
C ASP A 22 2.28 -17.51 9.94
N LEU A 23 2.67 -16.31 9.61
CA LEU A 23 4.03 -15.93 9.20
C LEU A 23 4.70 -15.04 10.25
N SER A 24 4.34 -15.19 11.53
CA SER A 24 5.08 -14.56 12.63
C SER A 24 6.53 -15.04 12.64
N ASP A 25 7.43 -14.27 13.22
CA ASP A 25 8.84 -14.66 13.33
C ASP A 25 8.99 -16.00 14.05
N ALA A 26 8.19 -16.23 15.09
CA ALA A 26 8.20 -17.48 15.83
C ALA A 26 7.79 -18.68 14.96
N ALA A 27 6.71 -18.54 14.18
CA ALA A 27 6.23 -19.61 13.28
C ALA A 27 7.24 -19.90 12.17
N LEU A 28 7.82 -18.86 11.56
CA LEU A 28 8.83 -19.00 10.51
C LEU A 28 10.10 -19.70 11.04
N LEU A 29 10.56 -19.32 12.22
CA LEU A 29 11.74 -19.94 12.83
C LEU A 29 11.48 -21.39 13.25
N ALA A 30 10.31 -21.69 13.79
CA ALA A 30 9.96 -23.04 14.24
C ALA A 30 9.91 -24.05 13.10
N SER A 31 9.59 -23.63 11.88
CA SER A 31 9.51 -24.48 10.68
C SER A 31 10.53 -24.15 9.60
N LEU A 32 11.63 -23.49 9.96
CA LEU A 32 12.62 -22.96 9.02
C LEU A 32 13.16 -24.02 8.05
N GLU A 33 13.46 -25.21 8.56
CA GLU A 33 13.98 -26.32 7.76
C GLU A 33 12.96 -26.81 6.73
N ASP A 34 11.68 -26.78 7.07
CA ASP A 34 10.61 -27.30 6.20
C ASP A 34 10.32 -26.39 5.01
N TRP A 35 10.31 -25.07 5.21
CA TRP A 35 9.92 -24.15 4.16
C TRP A 35 11.09 -23.51 3.41
N LEU A 36 12.25 -23.34 4.04
CA LEU A 36 13.38 -22.63 3.40
C LEU A 36 14.39 -23.59 2.77
N MET A 37 14.75 -24.68 3.46
CA MET A 37 15.79 -25.58 2.98
C MET A 37 15.55 -26.18 1.59
N PRO A 38 14.32 -26.53 1.19
CA PRO A 38 14.07 -27.03 -0.17
C PRO A 38 14.46 -26.05 -1.28
N TYR A 39 14.52 -24.75 -0.98
CA TYR A 39 14.89 -23.70 -1.93
C TYR A 39 16.38 -23.32 -1.89
N LEU A 40 17.18 -24.00 -1.08
CA LEU A 40 18.60 -23.73 -0.89
C LEU A 40 19.51 -24.89 -1.31
N PRO A 41 19.31 -25.52 -2.50
CA PRO A 41 20.18 -26.63 -2.92
C PRO A 41 21.61 -26.15 -3.09
N GLY A 42 22.56 -26.87 -2.48
CA GLY A 42 23.98 -26.57 -2.58
C GLY A 42 24.44 -25.33 -1.82
N VAL A 43 23.59 -24.69 -1.06
CA VAL A 43 23.94 -23.54 -0.21
C VAL A 43 24.63 -24.04 1.05
N THR A 44 25.82 -23.54 1.34
CA THR A 44 26.62 -23.91 2.52
C THR A 44 26.83 -22.75 3.50
N GLY A 45 26.38 -21.54 3.15
CA GLY A 45 26.49 -20.35 4.01
C GLY A 45 25.45 -19.29 3.70
N LEU A 46 25.13 -18.50 4.70
CA LEU A 46 24.09 -17.47 4.61
C LEU A 46 24.31 -16.44 3.49
N ALA A 47 25.56 -16.11 3.22
CA ALA A 47 25.94 -15.15 2.15
C ALA A 47 25.59 -15.64 0.74
N GLN A 48 25.32 -16.92 0.55
CA GLN A 48 24.95 -17.51 -0.72
C GLN A 48 23.45 -17.49 -0.99
N ILE A 49 22.63 -17.17 0.03
CA ILE A 49 21.19 -17.11 -0.11
C ILE A 49 20.78 -15.86 -0.87
N THR A 50 20.07 -16.04 -1.97
CA THR A 50 19.60 -14.93 -2.79
C THR A 50 18.21 -14.44 -2.33
N PRO A 51 17.89 -13.16 -2.56
CA PRO A 51 16.53 -12.66 -2.31
C PRO A 51 15.43 -13.43 -3.07
N GLY A 52 15.74 -13.94 -4.26
CA GLY A 52 14.81 -14.74 -5.06
C GLY A 52 14.46 -16.07 -4.40
N GLN A 53 15.43 -16.78 -3.86
CA GLN A 53 15.21 -18.02 -3.12
C GLN A 53 14.31 -17.81 -1.91
N ILE A 54 14.52 -16.74 -1.16
CA ILE A 54 13.66 -16.39 -0.02
C ILE A 54 12.24 -16.06 -0.49
N SER A 55 12.10 -15.32 -1.59
CA SER A 55 10.80 -14.96 -2.16
C SER A 55 10.01 -16.21 -2.58
N GLU A 56 10.63 -17.14 -3.26
CA GLU A 56 10.01 -18.41 -3.67
C GLU A 56 9.60 -19.25 -2.47
N ALA A 57 10.49 -19.37 -1.49
CA ALA A 57 10.22 -20.11 -0.26
C ALA A 57 9.03 -19.51 0.53
N LEU A 58 8.99 -18.19 0.70
CA LEU A 58 7.85 -17.51 1.36
C LEU A 58 6.53 -17.71 0.59
N ARG A 59 6.57 -17.62 -0.73
CA ARG A 59 5.37 -17.84 -1.58
C ARG A 59 4.87 -19.27 -1.48
N SER A 60 5.75 -20.26 -1.29
CA SER A 60 5.37 -21.66 -1.16
C SER A 60 4.55 -21.96 0.10
N LEU A 61 4.65 -21.10 1.13
CA LEU A 61 3.86 -21.22 2.36
C LEU A 61 2.38 -20.88 2.15
N VAL A 62 2.07 -20.14 1.08
CA VAL A 62 0.72 -19.72 0.77
C VAL A 62 0.06 -20.76 -0.15
N PRO A 63 -1.13 -21.32 0.21
CA PRO A 63 -1.86 -22.20 -0.68
C PRO A 63 -2.12 -21.56 -2.04
N HIS A 64 -2.01 -22.34 -3.13
CA HIS A 64 -2.11 -21.82 -4.49
C HIS A 64 -3.39 -21.01 -4.75
N ALA A 65 -4.52 -21.49 -4.28
CA ALA A 65 -5.80 -20.79 -4.41
C ALA A 65 -5.82 -19.42 -3.72
N ALA A 66 -5.14 -19.29 -2.56
CA ALA A 66 -5.00 -18.01 -1.87
C ALA A 66 -3.97 -17.10 -2.56
N ALA A 67 -2.86 -17.66 -3.03
CA ALA A 67 -1.81 -16.90 -3.73
C ALA A 67 -2.33 -16.15 -4.95
N ASN A 68 -3.28 -16.72 -5.70
CA ASN A 68 -3.92 -16.09 -6.84
C ASN A 68 -4.74 -14.84 -6.47
N ARG A 69 -5.10 -14.69 -5.21
CA ARG A 69 -5.86 -13.54 -4.71
C ARG A 69 -5.00 -12.47 -4.03
N LEU A 70 -3.69 -12.70 -3.91
CA LEU A 70 -2.79 -11.79 -3.20
C LEU A 70 -2.88 -10.36 -3.73
N GLU A 71 -2.80 -10.15 -5.04
CA GLU A 71 -2.84 -8.81 -5.64
C GLU A 71 -4.22 -8.15 -5.54
N ALA A 72 -5.30 -8.91 -5.56
CA ALA A 72 -6.64 -8.38 -5.39
C ALA A 72 -6.93 -7.96 -3.94
N LEU A 73 -6.45 -8.75 -2.96
CA LEU A 73 -6.73 -8.52 -1.54
C LEU A 73 -5.76 -7.58 -0.85
N ALA A 74 -4.48 -7.66 -1.21
CA ALA A 74 -3.42 -6.82 -0.65
C ALA A 74 -2.44 -6.39 -1.75
N PRO A 75 -2.85 -5.49 -2.67
CA PRO A 75 -1.99 -5.04 -3.76
C PRO A 75 -0.73 -4.37 -3.23
N SER A 76 0.38 -4.51 -3.96
CA SER A 76 1.63 -3.84 -3.62
C SER A 76 1.58 -2.33 -3.84
N HIS A 77 0.78 -1.90 -4.82
CA HIS A 77 0.65 -0.51 -5.25
C HIS A 77 -0.82 -0.13 -5.43
N TYR A 78 -1.10 1.13 -5.21
CA TYR A 78 -2.36 1.79 -5.58
C TYR A 78 -2.17 2.47 -6.93
N GLU A 79 -3.12 2.29 -7.83
CA GLU A 79 -3.16 2.99 -9.10
C GLU A 79 -3.99 4.26 -8.95
N ALA A 80 -3.31 5.41 -8.95
CA ALA A 80 -3.94 6.72 -8.80
C ALA A 80 -4.73 7.12 -10.07
N PRO A 81 -5.70 8.05 -9.96
CA PRO A 81 -6.39 8.61 -11.12
C PRO A 81 -5.46 9.19 -12.20
N THR A 82 -4.26 9.62 -11.82
CA THR A 82 -3.21 10.09 -12.74
C THR A 82 -2.50 8.98 -13.50
N GLY A 83 -2.73 7.72 -13.16
CA GLY A 83 -1.97 6.57 -13.65
C GLY A 83 -0.69 6.29 -12.86
N SER A 84 -0.36 7.10 -11.86
CA SER A 84 0.79 6.84 -10.98
C SER A 84 0.56 5.58 -10.15
N ARG A 85 1.57 4.73 -10.05
CA ARG A 85 1.57 3.55 -9.19
C ARG A 85 2.29 3.89 -7.88
N VAL A 86 1.52 4.01 -6.81
CA VAL A 86 2.03 4.43 -5.50
C VAL A 86 2.10 3.22 -4.56
N PRO A 87 3.26 2.95 -3.93
CA PRO A 87 3.38 1.83 -3.00
C PRO A 87 2.41 1.94 -1.82
N ILE A 88 1.79 0.82 -1.45
CA ILE A 88 1.02 0.71 -0.22
C ILE A 88 1.92 0.14 0.87
N ARG A 89 1.94 0.77 2.05
CA ARG A 89 2.68 0.28 3.22
C ARG A 89 1.77 -0.55 4.13
N TYR A 90 2.18 -1.78 4.39
CA TYR A 90 1.47 -2.70 5.31
C TYR A 90 2.23 -2.78 6.64
N GLU A 91 2.32 -1.66 7.36
CA GLU A 91 3.17 -1.53 8.55
C GLU A 91 2.43 -1.70 9.88
N ALA A 92 1.12 -1.55 9.86
CA ALA A 92 0.28 -1.55 11.05
C ALA A 92 -1.07 -2.25 10.75
N ASP A 93 -2.01 -2.12 11.65
CA ASP A 93 -3.37 -2.65 11.51
C ASP A 93 -4.11 -2.12 10.28
N HIS A 94 -3.61 -1.05 9.69
CA HIS A 94 -4.19 -0.40 8.52
C HIS A 94 -3.14 -0.18 7.43
N PRO A 95 -3.42 -0.63 6.18
CA PRO A 95 -2.58 -0.29 5.04
C PRO A 95 -2.57 1.22 4.78
N VAL A 96 -1.40 1.77 4.52
CA VAL A 96 -1.19 3.22 4.37
C VAL A 96 -0.80 3.57 2.95
N LEU A 97 -1.47 4.57 2.40
CA LEU A 97 -1.17 5.19 1.12
C LEU A 97 -0.70 6.63 1.33
N ALA A 98 0.58 6.89 1.12
CA ALA A 98 1.12 8.25 1.12
C ALA A 98 1.14 8.77 -0.33
N ILE A 99 0.32 9.78 -0.63
CA ILE A 99 0.10 10.26 -1.99
C ILE A 99 -0.13 11.78 -2.01
N ARG A 100 0.38 12.43 -3.06
CA ARG A 100 0.12 13.86 -3.26
C ARG A 100 -1.36 14.11 -3.49
N VAL A 101 -1.92 15.09 -2.79
CA VAL A 101 -3.35 15.36 -2.77
C VAL A 101 -3.93 15.61 -4.17
N GLN A 102 -3.19 16.27 -5.04
CA GLN A 102 -3.64 16.57 -6.41
C GLN A 102 -3.79 15.33 -7.29
N GLU A 103 -3.14 14.23 -6.97
CA GLU A 103 -3.31 12.98 -7.70
C GLU A 103 -4.63 12.26 -7.40
N LEU A 104 -5.33 12.69 -6.35
CA LEU A 104 -6.64 12.16 -5.95
C LEU A 104 -7.82 13.03 -6.42
N PHE A 105 -7.60 14.14 -7.10
CA PHE A 105 -8.69 14.92 -7.69
C PHE A 105 -9.50 14.05 -8.65
N GLY A 106 -10.80 14.21 -8.63
CA GLY A 106 -11.75 13.40 -9.39
C GLY A 106 -12.30 12.18 -8.63
N LEU A 107 -11.76 11.85 -7.45
CA LEU A 107 -12.30 10.79 -6.61
C LEU A 107 -13.41 11.31 -5.71
N SER A 108 -14.59 10.69 -5.83
CA SER A 108 -15.77 10.91 -4.98
C SER A 108 -15.88 9.86 -3.86
N GLN A 109 -15.04 8.83 -3.89
CA GLN A 109 -15.02 7.75 -2.90
C GLN A 109 -13.61 7.59 -2.31
N HIS A 110 -13.56 7.13 -1.08
CA HIS A 110 -12.29 6.85 -0.42
C HIS A 110 -11.58 5.65 -1.04
N PRO A 111 -10.24 5.71 -1.25
CA PRO A 111 -9.47 4.58 -1.77
C PRO A 111 -9.59 3.34 -0.89
N THR A 112 -9.87 2.21 -1.53
CA THR A 112 -10.04 0.91 -0.86
C THR A 112 -9.15 -0.15 -1.49
N ILE A 113 -8.96 -1.25 -0.76
CA ILE A 113 -8.38 -2.50 -1.23
C ILE A 113 -9.31 -3.66 -0.87
N ALA A 114 -8.90 -4.89 -1.18
CA ALA A 114 -9.64 -6.09 -0.81
C ALA A 114 -11.08 -6.08 -1.31
N ASP A 115 -11.26 -5.81 -2.60
CA ASP A 115 -12.57 -5.75 -3.25
C ASP A 115 -13.53 -4.72 -2.59
N GLY A 116 -12.99 -3.60 -2.14
CA GLY A 116 -13.74 -2.52 -1.50
C GLY A 116 -14.01 -2.71 0.00
N ARG A 117 -13.53 -3.80 0.60
CA ARG A 117 -13.82 -4.15 2.00
C ARG A 117 -12.98 -3.36 3.02
N LEU A 118 -11.80 -2.92 2.62
CA LEU A 118 -10.85 -2.26 3.49
C LEU A 118 -10.48 -0.88 2.96
N LYS A 119 -10.69 0.13 3.79
CA LYS A 119 -10.27 1.50 3.48
C LYS A 119 -8.78 1.67 3.76
N LEU A 120 -8.09 2.32 2.84
CA LEU A 120 -6.72 2.74 3.07
C LEU A 120 -6.67 3.90 4.07
N THR A 121 -5.65 3.93 4.92
CA THR A 121 -5.28 5.16 5.62
C THR A 121 -4.49 6.02 4.64
N VAL A 122 -5.04 7.17 4.24
CA VAL A 122 -4.43 8.05 3.25
C VAL A 122 -3.66 9.16 3.96
N GLU A 123 -2.34 9.16 3.76
CA GLU A 123 -1.47 10.28 4.12
C GLU A 123 -1.41 11.23 2.93
N LEU A 124 -2.15 12.32 3.00
CA LEU A 124 -2.16 13.34 1.96
C LEU A 124 -0.87 14.17 2.02
N LEU A 125 -0.20 14.31 0.88
CA LEU A 125 1.04 15.04 0.73
C LEU A 125 0.86 16.26 -0.16
N SER A 126 1.66 17.31 0.11
CA SER A 126 1.81 18.45 -0.78
C SER A 126 2.53 18.05 -2.08
N PRO A 127 2.57 18.95 -3.11
CA PRO A 127 3.39 18.72 -4.30
C PRO A 127 4.86 18.40 -4.01
N ALA A 128 5.41 18.92 -2.91
CA ALA A 128 6.78 18.63 -2.45
C ALA A 128 6.87 17.41 -1.51
N HIS A 129 5.85 16.56 -1.48
CA HIS A 129 5.78 15.34 -0.65
C HIS A 129 5.84 15.61 0.88
N ARG A 130 5.40 16.79 1.32
CA ARG A 130 5.29 17.09 2.75
C ARG A 130 3.91 16.71 3.28
N PRO A 131 3.81 16.14 4.50
CA PRO A 131 2.52 15.78 5.09
C PRO A 131 1.57 16.98 5.20
N ILE A 132 0.31 16.77 4.80
CA ILE A 132 -0.79 17.73 4.93
C ILE A 132 -1.76 17.23 6.01
N GLN A 133 -2.34 16.05 5.78
CA GLN A 133 -3.36 15.45 6.62
C GLN A 133 -3.43 13.95 6.40
N ILE A 134 -3.85 13.22 7.44
CA ILE A 134 -4.16 11.79 7.37
C ILE A 134 -5.67 11.67 7.41
N THR A 135 -6.24 10.87 6.51
CA THR A 135 -7.69 10.64 6.45
C THR A 135 -8.03 9.20 6.07
N ARG A 136 -9.16 8.73 6.58
CA ARG A 136 -9.86 7.52 6.14
C ARG A 136 -11.23 7.84 5.55
N ASP A 137 -11.48 9.12 5.30
CA ASP A 137 -12.71 9.64 4.70
C ASP A 137 -12.36 10.80 3.76
N LEU A 138 -11.98 10.44 2.53
CA LEU A 138 -11.62 11.44 1.51
C LEU A 138 -12.80 12.36 1.16
N PRO A 139 -14.05 11.88 0.97
CA PRO A 139 -15.19 12.76 0.75
C PRO A 139 -15.42 13.76 1.90
N GLY A 140 -15.26 13.33 3.14
CA GLY A 140 -15.34 14.22 4.30
C GLY A 140 -14.24 15.26 4.32
N PHE A 141 -13.01 14.89 3.92
CA PHE A 141 -11.91 15.83 3.74
C PHE A 141 -12.22 16.87 2.64
N TRP A 142 -12.72 16.43 1.48
CA TRP A 142 -13.12 17.33 0.39
C TRP A 142 -14.19 18.34 0.82
N ALA A 143 -15.18 17.90 1.61
CA ALA A 143 -16.27 18.74 2.09
C ALA A 143 -15.90 19.65 3.26
N GLY A 144 -14.88 19.28 4.05
CA GLY A 144 -14.49 19.97 5.28
C GLY A 144 -13.16 20.72 5.15
N SER A 145 -12.09 20.08 5.57
CA SER A 145 -10.75 20.71 5.71
C SER A 145 -10.13 21.17 4.38
N TRP A 146 -10.62 20.69 3.25
CA TRP A 146 -10.07 21.05 1.94
C TRP A 146 -10.02 22.55 1.70
N SER A 147 -11.01 23.31 2.09
CA SER A 147 -11.06 24.77 1.84
C SER A 147 -9.85 25.48 2.47
N ASP A 148 -9.50 25.15 3.71
CA ASP A 148 -8.36 25.74 4.41
C ASP A 148 -7.03 25.22 3.85
N VAL A 149 -6.93 23.93 3.59
CA VAL A 149 -5.77 23.30 2.94
C VAL A 149 -5.52 23.89 1.56
N ARG A 150 -6.56 24.06 0.76
CA ARG A 150 -6.51 24.69 -0.56
C ARG A 150 -5.94 26.12 -0.49
N ALA A 151 -6.40 26.91 0.46
CA ALA A 151 -5.92 28.29 0.63
C ALA A 151 -4.40 28.32 0.93
N ASP A 152 -3.93 27.44 1.82
CA ASP A 152 -2.52 27.31 2.16
C ASP A 152 -1.69 26.84 0.94
N LEU A 153 -2.15 25.82 0.22
CA LEU A 153 -1.44 25.25 -0.92
C LEU A 153 -1.38 26.22 -2.12
N ARG A 154 -2.42 27.01 -2.33
CA ARG A 154 -2.38 28.08 -3.37
C ARG A 154 -1.27 29.09 -3.11
N GLY A 155 -1.06 29.46 -1.86
CA GLY A 155 0.02 30.37 -1.48
C GLY A 155 1.40 29.76 -1.66
N ARG A 156 1.58 28.50 -1.32
CA ARG A 156 2.87 27.81 -1.37
C ARG A 156 3.23 27.24 -2.73
N TYR A 157 2.22 26.79 -3.50
CA TYR A 157 2.41 26.10 -4.77
C TYR A 157 1.52 26.71 -5.87
N PRO A 158 1.74 27.98 -6.23
CA PRO A 158 0.83 28.72 -7.15
C PRO A 158 0.81 28.18 -8.58
N ARG A 159 1.78 27.35 -8.97
CA ARG A 159 1.84 26.74 -10.31
C ARG A 159 0.96 25.51 -10.47
N HIS A 160 0.41 24.97 -9.36
CA HIS A 160 -0.50 23.82 -9.39
C HIS A 160 -1.95 24.27 -9.43
N ALA A 161 -2.82 23.42 -9.96
CA ALA A 161 -4.26 23.65 -9.92
C ALA A 161 -4.82 23.30 -8.54
N TRP A 162 -5.59 24.22 -7.95
CA TRP A 162 -6.22 24.05 -6.64
C TRP A 162 -7.72 24.30 -6.79
N PRO A 163 -8.51 23.27 -7.24
CA PRO A 163 -9.93 23.42 -7.53
C PRO A 163 -10.75 23.64 -6.26
N GLU A 164 -11.89 24.33 -6.40
CA GLU A 164 -12.87 24.45 -5.33
C GLU A 164 -13.66 23.16 -5.12
N ASP A 165 -13.91 22.44 -6.21
CA ASP A 165 -14.57 21.12 -6.21
C ASP A 165 -13.57 20.03 -6.61
N PRO A 166 -12.81 19.51 -5.65
CA PRO A 166 -11.74 18.54 -5.95
C PRO A 166 -12.27 17.18 -6.40
N ALA A 167 -13.46 16.78 -5.95
CA ALA A 167 -14.07 15.50 -6.32
C ALA A 167 -14.44 15.41 -7.82
N ASN A 168 -14.66 16.57 -8.48
CA ASN A 168 -15.01 16.63 -9.90
C ASN A 168 -13.91 17.29 -10.75
N ALA A 169 -12.72 17.48 -10.20
CA ALA A 169 -11.58 18.07 -10.91
C ALA A 169 -10.71 17.00 -11.57
N HIS A 170 -9.92 17.44 -12.55
CA HIS A 170 -8.92 16.57 -13.16
C HIS A 170 -7.73 16.35 -12.22
N PRO A 171 -7.29 15.09 -12.02
CA PRO A 171 -6.09 14.79 -11.24
C PRO A 171 -4.85 15.28 -11.98
N THR A 172 -3.83 15.70 -11.22
CA THR A 172 -2.56 16.19 -11.76
C THR A 172 -1.38 15.62 -11.00
N ALA A 173 -0.33 15.24 -11.72
CA ALA A 173 0.94 14.80 -11.14
C ALA A 173 2.02 15.89 -11.23
N ARG A 174 1.84 16.91 -12.09
CA ARG A 174 2.84 17.94 -12.40
C ARG A 174 2.25 19.35 -12.29
N ALA A 175 3.11 20.33 -12.08
CA ALA A 175 2.77 21.75 -12.25
C ALA A 175 2.39 22.05 -13.72
N LYS A 176 1.59 23.11 -13.91
CA LYS A 176 1.28 23.66 -15.23
C LYS A 176 2.50 24.33 -15.83
#